data_e9588bcea56054b96c93ae7bb488609e
#
_entry.id   e9588bcea56054b96c93ae7bb488609e
#
_cell.length_a   1.000
_cell.length_b   1.000
_cell.length_c   1.000
_cell.angle_alpha   90.00
_cell.angle_beta   90.00
_cell.angle_gamma   90.00
#
_symmetry.space_group_name_H-M   'P 1'
#
loop_
_entity.id
_entity.type
_entity.pdbx_description
1 polymer ?
#
loop_
_entity_poly.entity_id
_entity_poly.type
_entity_poly.pdbx_seq_one_letter_code
_entity_poly.pdbx_strand_id
1 'polypeptide(L)'
;MTPPPFTRLRTLSDPDRLPALRPEFAHRQPAAGLGPLDHKPRILLLYGSLRERSFSRGVVEETARLLQYFGCETRIFDPSDLPLPDQVQDDDHPAVAELREHSLWSEGQVWCSPERH
;
A
#
# COMPACT_ATOMS: atom_id res chain seq x y z
N MET A 1 5.66 -21.89 -14.58
CA MET A 1 5.72 -20.70 -13.72
C MET A 1 4.37 -20.49 -13.05
N THR A 2 4.39 -20.47 -11.74
CA THR A 2 3.16 -20.24 -10.98
C THR A 2 2.75 -18.76 -11.16
N PRO A 3 1.51 -18.47 -11.56
CA PRO A 3 1.08 -17.09 -11.65
C PRO A 3 1.14 -16.44 -10.26
N PRO A 4 1.42 -15.14 -10.18
CA PRO A 4 1.43 -14.48 -8.88
C PRO A 4 0.07 -14.66 -8.22
N PRO A 5 0.03 -15.05 -6.93
CA PRO A 5 -1.23 -15.28 -6.24
C PRO A 5 -1.99 -13.99 -5.93
N PHE A 6 -1.36 -12.84 -6.19
CA PHE A 6 -1.89 -11.55 -5.79
C PHE A 6 -2.36 -10.78 -7.00
N THR A 7 -3.66 -10.84 -7.28
CA THR A 7 -4.27 -10.20 -8.44
C THR A 7 -4.84 -8.83 -8.12
N ARG A 8 -4.89 -8.45 -6.84
CA ARG A 8 -5.53 -7.21 -6.38
C ARG A 8 -4.54 -6.15 -5.93
N LEU A 9 -3.29 -6.29 -6.33
CA LEU A 9 -2.30 -5.25 -6.10
C LEU A 9 -2.31 -4.26 -7.27
N ARG A 10 -2.29 -2.98 -6.95
CA ARG A 10 -2.19 -1.93 -7.96
C ARG A 10 -0.74 -1.68 -8.31
N THR A 11 -0.49 -1.55 -9.61
CA THR A 11 0.81 -1.12 -10.09
C THR A 11 0.92 0.39 -9.89
N LEU A 12 2.03 0.81 -9.29
CA LEU A 12 2.28 2.22 -9.07
C LEU A 12 2.68 2.89 -10.38
N SER A 13 1.93 3.91 -10.80
CA SER A 13 2.27 4.68 -11.99
C SER A 13 3.29 5.75 -11.65
N ASP A 14 4.19 6.01 -12.60
CA ASP A 14 5.21 7.05 -12.51
C ASP A 14 5.96 7.04 -11.17
N PRO A 15 6.66 5.94 -10.84
CA PRO A 15 7.29 5.80 -9.53
C PRO A 15 8.37 6.86 -9.25
N ASP A 16 8.90 7.47 -10.30
CA ASP A 16 9.93 8.50 -10.16
C ASP A 16 9.35 9.92 -10.02
N ARG A 17 8.03 10.05 -10.11
CA ARG A 17 7.39 11.34 -9.98
C ARG A 17 7.16 11.67 -8.51
N LEU A 18 7.90 12.65 -8.00
CA LEU A 18 7.92 12.99 -6.58
C LEU A 18 7.63 14.48 -6.33
N PRO A 19 6.44 14.97 -6.74
CA PRO A 19 6.15 16.40 -6.62
C PRO A 19 6.08 16.90 -5.17
N ALA A 20 5.79 16.01 -4.22
CA ALA A 20 5.71 16.39 -2.82
C ALA A 20 7.05 16.30 -2.10
N LEU A 21 8.09 15.79 -2.76
CA LEU A 21 9.40 15.66 -2.15
C LEU A 21 10.10 17.01 -2.14
N ARG A 22 10.43 17.49 -0.96
CA ARG A 22 11.19 18.73 -0.80
C ARG A 22 12.67 18.42 -0.72
N PRO A 23 13.53 19.21 -1.42
CA PRO A 23 14.97 18.94 -1.42
C PRO A 23 15.59 18.89 -0.03
N GLU A 24 15.13 19.73 0.89
CA GLU A 24 15.64 19.78 2.25
C GLU A 24 15.34 18.50 3.05
N PHE A 25 14.38 17.69 2.60
CA PHE A 25 14.02 16.43 3.26
C PHE A 25 14.35 15.21 2.41
N ALA A 26 15.12 15.39 1.33
CA ALA A 26 15.38 14.31 0.38
C ALA A 26 16.54 13.39 0.80
N HIS A 27 16.95 13.43 2.05
CA HIS A 27 18.07 12.63 2.54
C HIS A 27 17.67 11.18 2.73
N ARG A 28 18.46 10.27 2.16
CA ARG A 28 18.28 8.83 2.29
C ARG A 28 19.29 8.27 3.26
N GLN A 29 19.22 8.70 4.51
CA GLN A 29 20.13 8.19 5.52
C GLN A 29 19.51 7.00 6.23
N PRO A 30 20.30 5.93 6.44
CA PRO A 30 19.80 4.86 7.29
C PRO A 30 19.54 5.40 8.69
N ALA A 31 18.49 4.90 9.33
CA ALA A 31 18.16 5.33 10.69
C ALA A 31 19.33 5.00 11.60
N ALA A 32 19.78 6.00 12.37
CA ALA A 32 20.91 5.82 13.27
C ALA A 32 20.54 4.78 14.33
N GLY A 33 21.47 3.85 14.57
CA GLY A 33 21.26 2.82 15.58
C GLY A 33 20.56 1.55 15.09
N LEU A 34 20.09 1.55 13.85
CA LEU A 34 19.58 0.32 13.24
C LEU A 34 20.72 -0.35 12.47
N GLY A 35 20.97 -1.60 12.75
CA GLY A 35 21.91 -2.38 11.97
C GLY A 35 21.40 -2.62 10.55
N PRO A 36 22.20 -3.31 9.71
CA PRO A 36 21.75 -3.64 8.37
C PRO A 36 20.47 -4.48 8.43
N LEU A 37 19.48 -4.06 7.64
CA LEU A 37 18.23 -4.82 7.55
C LEU A 37 18.40 -5.95 6.54
N ASP A 38 17.84 -7.13 6.83
CA ASP A 38 17.86 -8.26 5.93
C ASP A 38 17.04 -7.99 4.67
N HIS A 39 16.11 -7.10 4.76
CA HIS A 39 15.24 -6.71 3.65
C HIS A 39 14.77 -5.26 3.85
N LYS A 40 14.22 -4.69 2.78
CA LYS A 40 13.61 -3.38 2.87
C LYS A 40 12.36 -3.42 3.75
N PRO A 41 12.06 -2.35 4.49
CA PRO A 41 10.80 -2.29 5.24
C PRO A 41 9.60 -2.52 4.31
N ARG A 42 8.68 -3.37 4.76
CA ARG A 42 7.51 -3.80 3.97
C ARG A 42 6.28 -3.04 4.42
N ILE A 43 5.75 -2.22 3.53
CA ILE A 43 4.62 -1.34 3.85
C ILE A 43 3.44 -1.69 2.94
N LEU A 44 2.31 -1.99 3.56
CA LEU A 44 1.05 -2.20 2.85
C LEU A 44 0.22 -0.92 2.91
N LEU A 45 -0.26 -0.46 1.75
CA LEU A 45 -1.06 0.74 1.66
C LEU A 45 -2.49 0.36 1.25
N LEU A 46 -3.45 0.93 1.96
CA LEU A 46 -4.87 0.66 1.78
C LEU A 46 -5.62 1.97 1.56
N TYR A 47 -6.59 1.97 0.68
CA TYR A 47 -7.45 3.13 0.49
C TYR A 47 -8.91 2.68 0.54
N GLY A 48 -9.77 3.58 1.05
CA GLY A 48 -11.15 3.22 1.37
C GLY A 48 -12.20 3.63 0.36
N SER A 49 -11.82 4.26 -0.76
CA SER A 49 -12.78 4.73 -1.74
C SER A 49 -12.77 3.86 -2.99
N LEU A 50 -13.98 3.48 -3.45
CA LEU A 50 -14.16 2.71 -4.68
C LEU A 50 -14.44 3.58 -5.90
N ARG A 51 -14.48 4.90 -5.75
CA ARG A 51 -14.76 5.82 -6.84
C ARG A 51 -13.56 5.91 -7.80
N GLU A 52 -13.84 6.05 -9.09
CA GLU A 52 -12.80 6.18 -10.11
C GLU A 52 -11.86 7.35 -9.83
N ARG A 53 -12.42 8.48 -9.39
CA ARG A 53 -11.62 9.65 -9.01
C ARG A 53 -11.50 9.72 -7.50
N SER A 54 -10.75 8.80 -6.96
CA SER A 54 -10.54 8.72 -5.53
C SER A 54 -9.35 9.56 -5.11
N PHE A 55 -9.61 10.56 -4.28
CA PHE A 55 -8.52 11.31 -3.64
C PHE A 55 -7.70 10.42 -2.72
N SER A 56 -8.36 9.48 -2.04
CA SER A 56 -7.68 8.52 -1.18
C SER A 56 -6.68 7.68 -1.96
N ARG A 57 -7.06 7.24 -3.17
CA ARG A 57 -6.17 6.48 -4.03
C ARG A 57 -4.97 7.33 -4.47
N GLY A 58 -5.22 8.58 -4.85
CA GLY A 58 -4.14 9.49 -5.24
C GLY A 58 -3.15 9.74 -4.11
N VAL A 59 -3.64 9.93 -2.89
CA VAL A 59 -2.79 10.12 -1.72
C VAL A 59 -1.98 8.87 -1.43
N VAL A 60 -2.58 7.69 -1.55
CA VAL A 60 -1.89 6.42 -1.33
C VAL A 60 -0.78 6.23 -2.37
N GLU A 61 -1.05 6.51 -3.64
CA GLU A 61 -0.04 6.38 -4.69
C GLU A 61 1.13 7.34 -4.46
N GLU A 62 0.84 8.58 -4.09
CA GLU A 62 1.87 9.57 -3.76
C GLU A 62 2.72 9.10 -2.57
N THR A 63 2.04 8.60 -1.53
CA THR A 63 2.72 8.06 -0.35
C THR A 63 3.61 6.88 -0.72
N ALA A 64 3.13 6.00 -1.58
CA ALA A 64 3.91 4.84 -2.03
C ALA A 64 5.18 5.28 -2.76
N ARG A 65 5.07 6.29 -3.64
CA ARG A 65 6.26 6.81 -4.34
C ARG A 65 7.29 7.34 -3.37
N LEU A 66 6.85 8.10 -2.36
CA LEU A 66 7.75 8.63 -1.34
C LEU A 66 8.39 7.51 -0.52
N LEU A 67 7.59 6.52 -0.10
CA LEU A 67 8.12 5.39 0.65
C LEU A 67 9.16 4.62 -0.16
N GLN A 68 8.90 4.38 -1.44
CA GLN A 68 9.88 3.71 -2.30
C GLN A 68 11.15 4.54 -2.47
N TYR A 69 11.01 5.87 -2.57
CA TYR A 69 12.16 6.75 -2.63
C TYR A 69 13.04 6.60 -1.38
N PHE A 70 12.42 6.43 -0.21
CA PHE A 70 13.14 6.26 1.05
C PHE A 70 13.54 4.81 1.34
N GLY A 71 13.36 3.92 0.37
CA GLY A 71 13.91 2.57 0.47
C GLY A 71 12.94 1.51 0.97
N CYS A 72 11.65 1.78 1.01
CA CYS A 72 10.67 0.81 1.42
C CYS A 72 10.17 -0.03 0.25
N GLU A 73 9.77 -1.27 0.53
CA GLU A 73 9.02 -2.09 -0.39
C GLU A 73 7.53 -1.88 -0.11
N THR A 74 6.75 -1.59 -1.15
CA THR A 74 5.34 -1.22 -0.97
C THR A 74 4.43 -2.16 -1.76
N ARG A 75 3.24 -2.36 -1.22
CA ARG A 75 2.12 -2.99 -1.91
C ARG A 75 0.90 -2.11 -1.71
N ILE A 76 0.19 -1.82 -2.81
CA ILE A 76 -1.06 -1.07 -2.77
C ILE A 76 -2.19 -2.04 -3.06
N PHE A 77 -3.08 -2.24 -2.10
CA PHE A 77 -4.21 -3.17 -2.25
C PHE A 77 -5.42 -2.45 -2.82
N ASP A 78 -6.01 -3.02 -3.87
CA ASP A 78 -7.22 -2.52 -4.49
C ASP A 78 -8.44 -3.13 -3.77
N PRO A 79 -9.25 -2.31 -3.07
CA PRO A 79 -10.35 -2.84 -2.27
C PRO A 79 -11.62 -3.12 -3.07
N SER A 80 -11.62 -2.93 -4.39
CA SER A 80 -12.85 -3.00 -5.19
C SER A 80 -13.56 -4.35 -5.14
N ASP A 81 -12.80 -5.44 -4.91
CA ASP A 81 -13.38 -6.79 -4.81
C ASP A 81 -13.77 -7.19 -3.40
N LEU A 82 -13.52 -6.34 -2.41
CA LEU A 82 -13.90 -6.67 -1.03
C LEU A 82 -15.42 -6.67 -0.90
N PRO A 83 -15.99 -7.71 -0.28
CA PRO A 83 -17.44 -7.75 -0.08
C PRO A 83 -17.87 -6.73 0.98
N LEU A 84 -19.11 -6.26 0.88
CA LEU A 84 -19.70 -5.44 1.93
C LEU A 84 -19.89 -6.30 3.19
N PRO A 85 -19.89 -5.68 4.38
CA PRO A 85 -20.00 -6.46 5.63
C PRO A 85 -21.25 -7.35 5.70
N ASP A 86 -22.35 -6.95 5.08
CA ASP A 86 -23.57 -7.72 5.06
C ASP A 86 -23.56 -8.86 4.01
N GLN A 87 -22.56 -8.89 3.15
CA GLN A 87 -22.38 -9.91 2.13
C GLN A 87 -21.40 -10.99 2.53
N VAL A 88 -20.65 -10.77 3.60
CA VAL A 88 -19.65 -11.74 4.07
C VAL A 88 -20.32 -12.70 5.01
N GLN A 89 -20.49 -13.95 4.57
CA GLN A 89 -21.07 -15.01 5.41
C GLN A 89 -19.99 -15.89 6.02
N ASP A 90 -18.79 -15.87 5.46
CA ASP A 90 -17.65 -16.59 6.02
C ASP A 90 -16.37 -15.92 5.57
N ASP A 91 -15.22 -16.42 6.08
CA ASP A 91 -13.90 -15.84 5.81
C ASP A 91 -13.28 -16.35 4.50
N ASP A 92 -14.04 -17.05 3.68
CA ASP A 92 -13.50 -17.73 2.49
C ASP A 92 -13.49 -16.87 1.23
N HIS A 93 -13.89 -15.61 1.32
CA HIS A 93 -13.86 -14.73 0.15
C HIS A 93 -12.41 -14.50 -0.30
N PRO A 94 -12.10 -14.73 -1.60
CA PRO A 94 -10.72 -14.64 -2.08
C PRO A 94 -10.07 -13.29 -1.84
N ALA A 95 -10.82 -12.19 -1.95
CA ALA A 95 -10.26 -10.86 -1.72
C ALA A 95 -9.88 -10.65 -0.26
N VAL A 96 -10.67 -11.20 0.67
CA VAL A 96 -10.37 -11.13 2.10
C VAL A 96 -9.13 -11.97 2.41
N ALA A 97 -9.02 -13.15 1.82
CA ALA A 97 -7.87 -14.02 2.01
C ALA A 97 -6.60 -13.36 1.49
N GLU A 98 -6.67 -12.72 0.32
CA GLU A 98 -5.53 -12.01 -0.24
C GLU A 98 -5.11 -10.84 0.64
N LEU A 99 -6.07 -10.06 1.14
CA LEU A 99 -5.78 -8.94 2.05
C LEU A 99 -5.07 -9.43 3.31
N ARG A 100 -5.54 -10.55 3.86
CA ARG A 100 -4.91 -11.14 5.05
C ARG A 100 -3.46 -11.52 4.79
N GLU A 101 -3.17 -12.09 3.62
CA GLU A 101 -1.80 -12.43 3.26
C GLU A 101 -0.90 -11.21 3.14
N HIS A 102 -1.40 -10.13 2.53
CA HIS A 102 -0.63 -8.88 2.45
C HIS A 102 -0.41 -8.28 3.83
N SER A 103 -1.39 -8.38 4.71
CA SER A 103 -1.26 -7.89 6.07
C SER A 103 -0.17 -8.65 6.83
N LEU A 104 -0.11 -9.96 6.66
CA LEU A 104 0.94 -10.78 7.29
C LEU A 104 2.33 -10.47 6.71
N TRP A 105 2.39 -10.16 5.43
CA TRP A 105 3.64 -9.76 4.79
C TRP A 105 4.16 -8.43 5.32
N SER A 106 3.26 -7.50 5.65
CA SER A 106 3.62 -6.12 5.97
C SER A 106 4.21 -6.00 7.38
N GLU A 107 5.14 -5.06 7.50
CA GLU A 107 5.70 -4.66 8.79
C GLU A 107 5.08 -3.35 9.27
N GLY A 108 4.48 -2.60 8.36
CA GLY A 108 3.73 -1.40 8.66
C GLY A 108 2.62 -1.21 7.64
N GLN A 109 1.63 -0.41 7.99
CA GLN A 109 0.49 -0.17 7.10
C GLN A 109 0.17 1.31 7.06
N VAL A 110 -0.25 1.78 5.87
CA VAL A 110 -0.77 3.13 5.68
C VAL A 110 -2.22 3.00 5.26
N TRP A 111 -3.10 3.63 6.01
CA TRP A 111 -4.53 3.60 5.76
C TRP A 111 -4.98 4.99 5.35
N CYS A 112 -5.61 5.09 4.18
CA CYS A 112 -6.17 6.33 3.71
C CYS A 112 -7.65 6.15 3.46
N SER A 113 -8.47 6.81 4.25
CA SER A 113 -9.91 6.68 4.21
C SER A 113 -10.55 8.05 4.05
N PRO A 114 -11.56 8.18 3.17
CA PRO A 114 -12.29 9.44 3.07
C PRO A 114 -13.12 9.68 4.31
N GLU A 115 -13.24 10.95 4.67
CA GLU A 115 -14.13 11.33 5.76
C GLU A 115 -15.57 11.25 5.27
N ARG A 116 -16.44 10.64 6.06
CA ARG A 116 -17.87 10.55 5.77
C ARG A 116 -18.64 11.45 6.72
N HIS A 117 -19.46 12.29 6.13
CA HIS A 117 -20.36 13.16 6.87
C HIS A 117 -21.80 12.67 6.79
#